data_afe1795542a06e570d7d72401d32b9fe
#
_entry.id   afe1795542a06e570d7d72401d32b9fe
#
_cell.length_a   1.000
_cell.length_b   1.000
_cell.length_c   1.000
_cell.angle_alpha   90.00
_cell.angle_beta   90.00
_cell.angle_gamma   90.00
#
_symmetry.space_group_name_H-M   'P 1'
#
loop_
_entity.id
_entity.type
_entity.pdbx_description
1 polymer ?
#
loop_
_entity_poly.entity_id
_entity_poly.type
_entity_poly.pdbx_seq_one_letter_code
_entity_poly.pdbx_strand_id
1 'polypeptide(L)'
;MREKINIVWFKRDLRLSDHLPLKHAFNSDIPTLLIYNFEPLMLEDAHYNERHWRFVYQSITQINSQLKRFNATLYIFSQDMLTLLNALNQTYQIINLYSHQEIGLNNTFERDKAVTTWCKEQKVHWQESQTGAVIRGKKNRSNWNERWQQTMQDPVAIPNWKNIKTITLNNYQTPKLPDSYTQSDDNFQVGGSLHA
;
A
#
# COMPACT_ATOMS: atom_id res chain seq x y z
N MET A 1 -27.13 -0.78 -6.96
CA MET A 1 -26.23 -1.19 -5.85
C MET A 1 -24.80 -0.82 -6.27
N ARG A 2 -23.97 -0.34 -5.34
CA ARG A 2 -22.55 -0.09 -5.61
C ARG A 2 -21.80 -1.42 -5.77
N GLU A 3 -20.83 -1.47 -6.66
CA GLU A 3 -19.96 -2.63 -6.84
C GLU A 3 -19.13 -2.88 -5.58
N LYS A 4 -19.06 -4.13 -5.13
CA LYS A 4 -18.24 -4.54 -3.99
C LYS A 4 -16.78 -4.65 -4.40
N ILE A 5 -15.89 -4.05 -3.63
CA ILE A 5 -14.45 -4.10 -3.90
C ILE A 5 -13.64 -4.40 -2.65
N ASN A 6 -12.45 -4.97 -2.86
CA ASN A 6 -11.34 -4.91 -1.94
C ASN A 6 -10.40 -3.77 -2.33
N ILE A 7 -9.68 -3.24 -1.37
CA ILE A 7 -8.58 -2.30 -1.62
C ILE A 7 -7.29 -2.92 -1.07
N VAL A 8 -6.23 -2.92 -1.86
CA VAL A 8 -4.86 -3.10 -1.38
C VAL A 8 -4.18 -1.74 -1.37
N TRP A 9 -3.89 -1.25 -0.18
CA TRP A 9 -3.21 0.01 0.03
C TRP A 9 -1.71 -0.25 0.23
N PHE A 10 -0.93 0.02 -0.82
CA PHE A 10 0.52 0.00 -0.78
C PHE A 10 1.05 1.18 0.02
N LYS A 11 2.01 0.93 0.89
CA LYS A 11 2.69 1.93 1.70
C LYS A 11 4.20 1.92 1.36
N ARG A 12 5.04 1.35 2.22
CA ARG A 12 6.50 1.22 1.99
C ARG A 12 6.89 -0.10 1.32
N ASP A 13 5.93 -0.94 1.04
CA ASP A 13 6.03 -2.33 0.60
C ASP A 13 5.89 -2.46 -0.94
N LEU A 14 6.58 -1.61 -1.69
CA LEU A 14 6.45 -1.48 -3.15
C LEU A 14 7.07 -2.67 -3.90
N ARG A 15 6.44 -3.84 -3.76
CA ARG A 15 6.82 -5.09 -4.42
C ARG A 15 5.59 -5.97 -4.70
N LEU A 16 5.71 -6.91 -5.63
CA LEU A 16 4.63 -7.84 -6.01
C LEU A 16 4.83 -9.26 -5.50
N SER A 17 5.98 -9.58 -4.94
CA SER A 17 6.30 -10.84 -4.26
C SER A 17 6.46 -10.61 -2.78
N ASP A 18 6.31 -11.66 -1.98
CA ASP A 18 6.34 -11.58 -0.51
C ASP A 18 5.43 -10.46 0.02
N HIS A 19 4.17 -10.50 -0.41
CA HIS A 19 3.22 -9.43 -0.14
C HIS A 19 1.89 -9.97 0.38
N LEU A 20 1.79 -10.12 1.71
CA LEU A 20 0.61 -10.68 2.37
C LEU A 20 -0.71 -9.96 2.02
N PRO A 21 -0.80 -8.60 1.98
CA PRO A 21 -2.01 -7.92 1.58
C PRO A 21 -2.50 -8.31 0.18
N LEU A 22 -1.60 -8.42 -0.81
CA LEU A 22 -1.97 -8.93 -2.14
C LEU A 22 -2.43 -10.37 -2.10
N LYS A 23 -1.74 -11.22 -1.34
CA LYS A 23 -2.11 -12.64 -1.18
C LYS A 23 -3.52 -12.78 -0.60
N HIS A 24 -3.86 -12.00 0.42
CA HIS A 24 -5.19 -12.00 1.02
C HIS A 24 -6.26 -11.49 0.05
N ALA A 25 -6.00 -10.38 -0.62
CA ALA A 25 -6.93 -9.78 -1.58
C ALA A 25 -7.24 -10.73 -2.76
N PHE A 26 -6.21 -11.39 -3.30
CA PHE A 26 -6.36 -12.27 -4.48
C PHE A 26 -6.86 -13.68 -4.15
N ASN A 27 -6.95 -14.03 -2.87
CA ASN A 27 -7.68 -15.21 -2.42
C ASN A 27 -9.19 -14.98 -2.26
N SER A 28 -9.67 -13.77 -2.53
CA SER A 28 -11.07 -13.39 -2.49
C SER A 28 -11.62 -13.28 -3.91
N ASP A 29 -12.91 -13.63 -4.09
CA ASP A 29 -13.63 -13.43 -5.35
C ASP A 29 -14.03 -11.97 -5.62
N ILE A 30 -13.84 -11.09 -4.64
CA ILE A 30 -14.20 -9.67 -4.73
C ILE A 30 -13.12 -8.94 -5.55
N PRO A 31 -13.50 -8.15 -6.58
CA PRO A 31 -12.54 -7.37 -7.36
C PRO A 31 -11.71 -6.43 -6.49
N THR A 32 -10.44 -6.29 -6.81
CA THR A 32 -9.46 -5.57 -5.99
C THR A 32 -8.97 -4.32 -6.69
N LEU A 33 -9.02 -3.19 -6.01
CA LEU A 33 -8.39 -1.93 -6.39
C LEU A 33 -7.01 -1.83 -5.72
N LEU A 34 -5.95 -1.63 -6.51
CA LEU A 34 -4.60 -1.41 -6.00
C LEU A 34 -4.34 0.09 -5.96
N ILE A 35 -3.95 0.62 -4.80
CA ILE A 35 -3.71 2.05 -4.62
C ILE A 35 -2.38 2.34 -3.93
N TYR A 36 -1.74 3.43 -4.34
CA TYR A 36 -0.72 4.15 -3.61
C TYR A 36 -1.15 5.60 -3.44
N ASN A 37 -0.94 6.18 -2.28
CA ASN A 37 -1.34 7.55 -2.00
C ASN A 37 -0.13 8.38 -1.52
N PHE A 38 0.21 9.43 -2.28
CA PHE A 38 1.16 10.45 -1.84
C PHE A 38 0.44 11.38 -0.87
N GLU A 39 0.49 11.08 0.41
CA GLU A 39 -0.24 11.80 1.44
C GLU A 39 0.48 13.10 1.83
N PRO A 40 -0.22 14.24 1.92
CA PRO A 40 0.37 15.52 2.33
C PRO A 40 1.15 15.40 3.64
N LEU A 41 0.60 14.68 4.63
CA LEU A 41 1.24 14.45 5.94
C LEU A 41 2.64 13.82 5.84
N MET A 42 2.92 13.08 4.76
CA MET A 42 4.23 12.46 4.52
C MET A 42 5.10 13.32 3.60
N LEU A 43 4.48 14.02 2.63
CA LEU A 43 5.20 14.91 1.72
C LEU A 43 5.81 16.10 2.46
N GLU A 44 5.15 16.58 3.51
CA GLU A 44 5.54 17.71 4.35
C GLU A 44 6.44 17.31 5.54
N ASP A 45 6.64 16.00 5.76
CA ASP A 45 7.42 15.50 6.90
C ASP A 45 8.93 15.65 6.64
N ALA A 46 9.64 16.28 7.59
CA ALA A 46 11.07 16.59 7.48
C ALA A 46 12.00 15.35 7.36
N HIS A 47 11.50 14.14 7.63
CA HIS A 47 12.27 12.90 7.44
C HIS A 47 12.35 12.47 5.97
N TYR A 48 11.54 13.08 5.10
CA TYR A 48 11.53 12.77 3.68
C TYR A 48 12.14 13.89 2.84
N ASN A 49 12.63 13.51 1.67
CA ASN A 49 13.23 14.40 0.68
C ASN A 49 12.80 13.92 -0.71
N GLU A 50 12.95 14.75 -1.72
CA GLU A 50 12.60 14.47 -3.12
C GLU A 50 13.17 13.14 -3.64
N ARG A 51 14.40 12.78 -3.24
CA ARG A 51 15.02 11.50 -3.60
C ARG A 51 14.18 10.28 -3.16
N HIS A 52 13.52 10.36 -1.99
CA HIS A 52 12.68 9.30 -1.50
C HIS A 52 11.41 9.17 -2.35
N TRP A 53 10.81 10.30 -2.71
CA TRP A 53 9.61 10.33 -3.54
C TRP A 53 9.90 9.90 -4.97
N ARG A 54 11.08 10.25 -5.50
CA ARG A 54 11.57 9.74 -6.79
C ARG A 54 11.71 8.22 -6.76
N PHE A 55 12.36 7.68 -5.73
CA PHE A 55 12.50 6.23 -5.54
C PHE A 55 11.12 5.54 -5.49
N VAL A 56 10.17 6.10 -4.75
CA VAL A 56 8.80 5.62 -4.66
C VAL A 56 8.12 5.64 -6.02
N TYR A 57 8.18 6.75 -6.74
CA TYR A 57 7.57 6.86 -8.07
C TYR A 57 8.16 5.87 -9.08
N GLN A 58 9.47 5.71 -9.10
CA GLN A 58 10.15 4.71 -9.93
C GLN A 58 9.73 3.28 -9.57
N SER A 59 9.60 2.99 -8.27
CA SER A 59 9.12 1.69 -7.78
C SER A 59 7.69 1.41 -8.25
N ILE A 60 6.80 2.38 -8.18
CA ILE A 60 5.42 2.26 -8.68
C ILE A 60 5.40 2.07 -10.20
N THR A 61 6.24 2.80 -10.93
CA THR A 61 6.37 2.65 -12.39
C THR A 61 6.82 1.24 -12.76
N GLN A 62 7.79 0.68 -12.03
CA GLN A 62 8.24 -0.69 -12.22
C GLN A 62 7.13 -1.70 -11.91
N ILE A 63 6.41 -1.52 -10.79
CA ILE A 63 5.25 -2.35 -10.42
C ILE A 63 4.21 -2.32 -11.55
N ASN A 64 3.86 -1.13 -12.05
CA ASN A 64 2.88 -1.00 -13.13
C ASN A 64 3.35 -1.67 -14.43
N SER A 65 4.65 -1.64 -14.74
CA SER A 65 5.18 -2.39 -15.89
C SER A 65 4.98 -3.90 -15.75
N GLN A 66 5.13 -4.44 -14.54
CA GLN A 66 4.91 -5.86 -14.25
C GLN A 66 3.41 -6.23 -14.21
N LEU A 67 2.55 -5.31 -13.77
CA LEU A 67 1.10 -5.53 -13.67
C LEU A 67 0.40 -5.56 -15.05
N LYS A 68 1.01 -4.98 -16.10
CA LYS A 68 0.45 -4.98 -17.47
C LYS A 68 0.06 -6.37 -17.96
N ARG A 69 0.88 -7.38 -17.69
CA ARG A 69 0.62 -8.78 -18.08
C ARG A 69 -0.63 -9.38 -17.43
N PHE A 70 -1.15 -8.74 -16.38
CA PHE A 70 -2.35 -9.16 -15.65
C PHE A 70 -3.54 -8.21 -15.89
N ASN A 71 -3.42 -7.23 -16.81
CA ASN A 71 -4.39 -6.16 -17.01
C ASN A 71 -4.75 -5.43 -15.70
N ALA A 72 -3.77 -5.27 -14.81
CA ALA A 72 -3.92 -4.62 -13.52
C ALA A 72 -3.10 -3.33 -13.47
N THR A 73 -3.53 -2.40 -12.62
CA THR A 73 -2.88 -1.10 -12.42
C THR A 73 -2.84 -0.76 -10.94
N LEU A 74 -1.67 -0.31 -10.48
CA LEU A 74 -1.52 0.37 -9.20
C LEU A 74 -1.78 1.85 -9.42
N TYR A 75 -2.92 2.34 -8.94
CA TYR A 75 -3.36 3.72 -9.10
C TYR A 75 -2.71 4.64 -8.08
N ILE A 76 -2.26 5.79 -8.52
CA ILE A 76 -1.59 6.80 -7.70
C ILE A 76 -2.61 7.87 -7.32
N PHE A 77 -2.68 8.21 -6.03
CA PHE A 77 -3.44 9.34 -5.52
C PHE A 77 -2.51 10.31 -4.79
N SER A 78 -2.98 11.55 -4.59
CA SER A 78 -2.25 12.57 -3.82
C SER A 78 -3.25 13.41 -3.03
N GLN A 79 -3.66 12.90 -1.88
CA GLN A 79 -4.62 13.56 -1.00
C GLN A 79 -4.62 12.92 0.40
N ASP A 80 -5.41 13.48 1.32
CA ASP A 80 -5.65 12.84 2.61
C ASP A 80 -6.30 11.47 2.47
N MET A 81 -5.86 10.49 3.28
CA MET A 81 -6.31 9.11 3.14
C MET A 81 -7.78 8.92 3.45
N LEU A 82 -8.34 9.63 4.43
CA LEU A 82 -9.77 9.54 4.73
C LEU A 82 -10.63 10.15 3.61
N THR A 83 -10.14 11.25 3.03
CA THR A 83 -10.76 11.87 1.86
C THR A 83 -10.82 10.89 0.69
N LEU A 84 -9.71 10.20 0.42
CA LEU A 84 -9.65 9.16 -0.62
C LEU A 84 -10.61 8.02 -0.35
N LEU A 85 -10.59 7.46 0.87
CA LEU A 85 -11.45 6.34 1.25
C LEU A 85 -12.94 6.72 1.16
N ASN A 86 -13.32 7.94 1.57
CA ASN A 86 -14.68 8.44 1.45
C ASN A 86 -15.11 8.53 -0.03
N ALA A 87 -14.28 9.11 -0.89
CA ALA A 87 -14.56 9.23 -2.32
C ALA A 87 -14.74 7.85 -2.98
N LEU A 88 -13.85 6.91 -2.68
CA LEU A 88 -13.94 5.54 -3.18
C LEU A 88 -15.18 4.83 -2.64
N ASN A 89 -15.53 5.02 -1.34
CA ASN A 89 -16.70 4.39 -0.75
C ASN A 89 -18.04 5.00 -1.20
N GLN A 90 -18.03 6.20 -1.78
CA GLN A 90 -19.21 6.75 -2.46
C GLN A 90 -19.47 6.03 -3.79
N THR A 91 -18.43 5.71 -4.52
CA THR A 91 -18.52 5.05 -5.85
C THR A 91 -18.70 3.54 -5.72
N TYR A 92 -17.94 2.91 -4.84
CA TYR A 92 -17.92 1.48 -4.59
C TYR A 92 -18.43 1.16 -3.19
N GLN A 93 -18.69 -0.10 -2.93
CA GLN A 93 -18.86 -0.63 -1.58
C GLN A 93 -17.55 -1.31 -1.19
N ILE A 94 -16.72 -0.63 -0.39
CA ILE A 94 -15.48 -1.22 0.12
C ILE A 94 -15.83 -2.30 1.15
N ILE A 95 -15.40 -3.53 0.93
CA ILE A 95 -15.61 -4.66 1.83
C ILE A 95 -14.39 -4.86 2.71
N ASN A 96 -13.21 -4.96 2.08
CA ASN A 96 -11.96 -5.14 2.79
C ASN A 96 -10.93 -4.09 2.37
N LEU A 97 -10.16 -3.63 3.34
CA LEU A 97 -8.94 -2.86 3.16
C LEU A 97 -7.77 -3.72 3.62
N TYR A 98 -6.80 -3.94 2.76
CA TYR A 98 -5.58 -4.69 3.07
C TYR A 98 -4.37 -3.78 2.96
N SER A 99 -3.50 -3.82 3.95
CA SER A 99 -2.21 -3.12 3.91
C SER A 99 -1.19 -3.81 4.79
N HIS A 100 0.09 -3.48 4.62
CA HIS A 100 1.05 -3.75 5.68
C HIS A 100 0.94 -2.70 6.80
N GLN A 101 1.35 -3.10 8.00
CA GLN A 101 1.51 -2.16 9.11
C GLN A 101 2.60 -1.15 8.78
N GLU A 102 2.34 0.11 9.05
CA GLU A 102 3.37 1.14 8.99
C GLU A 102 3.91 1.40 10.40
N ILE A 103 5.24 1.43 10.51
CA ILE A 103 5.96 1.60 11.75
C ILE A 103 6.99 2.71 11.55
N GLY A 104 7.06 3.64 12.50
CA GLY A 104 8.08 4.67 12.53
C GLY A 104 7.56 6.04 12.95
N LEU A 105 6.79 6.71 12.11
CA LEU A 105 6.39 8.08 12.34
C LEU A 105 5.08 8.18 13.15
N ASN A 106 5.01 9.18 14.03
CA ASN A 106 3.81 9.40 14.84
C ASN A 106 2.62 9.86 13.98
N ASN A 107 2.87 10.69 12.96
CA ASN A 107 1.82 11.17 12.07
C ASN A 107 1.14 10.02 11.29
N THR A 108 1.90 9.04 10.81
CA THR A 108 1.34 7.85 10.15
C THR A 108 0.58 6.96 11.15
N PHE A 109 1.01 6.91 12.40
CA PHE A 109 0.30 6.18 13.45
C PHE A 109 -1.06 6.83 13.78
N GLU A 110 -1.13 8.16 13.90
CA GLU A 110 -2.38 8.88 14.13
C GLU A 110 -3.33 8.74 12.93
N ARG A 111 -2.81 8.81 11.70
CA ARG A 111 -3.58 8.51 10.49
C ARG A 111 -4.16 7.09 10.53
N ASP A 112 -3.38 6.07 10.90
CA ASP A 112 -3.86 4.68 10.96
C ASP A 112 -4.95 4.51 12.02
N LYS A 113 -4.90 5.24 13.14
CA LYS A 113 -6.02 5.28 14.12
C LYS A 113 -7.28 5.86 13.49
N ALA A 114 -7.17 6.98 12.79
CA ALA A 114 -8.29 7.61 12.11
C ALA A 114 -8.90 6.68 11.05
N VAL A 115 -8.07 6.01 10.25
CA VAL A 115 -8.53 4.99 9.29
C VAL A 115 -9.20 3.82 10.00
N THR A 116 -8.69 3.37 11.16
CA THR A 116 -9.33 2.32 11.96
C THR A 116 -10.74 2.72 12.40
N THR A 117 -10.91 3.96 12.86
CA THR A 117 -12.21 4.49 13.26
C THR A 117 -13.17 4.54 12.08
N TRP A 118 -12.72 5.10 10.95
CA TRP A 118 -13.48 5.16 9.70
C TRP A 118 -13.92 3.76 9.23
N CYS A 119 -13.02 2.79 9.25
CA CYS A 119 -13.32 1.40 8.85
C CYS A 119 -14.44 0.79 9.72
N LYS A 120 -14.43 1.04 11.03
CA LYS A 120 -15.49 0.59 11.94
C LYS A 120 -16.83 1.24 11.61
N GLU A 121 -16.85 2.54 11.40
CA GLU A 121 -18.06 3.30 11.06
C GLU A 121 -18.67 2.88 9.72
N GLN A 122 -17.82 2.64 8.72
CA GLN A 122 -18.24 2.23 7.38
C GLN A 122 -18.43 0.70 7.23
N LYS A 123 -18.19 -0.07 8.29
CA LYS A 123 -18.25 -1.55 8.30
C LYS A 123 -17.29 -2.18 7.28
N VAL A 124 -16.12 -1.58 7.09
CA VAL A 124 -15.02 -2.09 6.27
C VAL A 124 -14.12 -2.94 7.15
N HIS A 125 -13.78 -4.14 6.71
CA HIS A 125 -12.81 -4.97 7.40
C HIS A 125 -11.40 -4.56 6.99
N TRP A 126 -10.66 -3.90 7.89
CA TRP A 126 -9.25 -3.57 7.65
C TRP A 126 -8.35 -4.64 8.25
N GLN A 127 -7.61 -5.31 7.38
CA GLN A 127 -6.58 -6.29 7.76
C GLN A 127 -5.19 -5.73 7.48
N GLU A 128 -4.44 -5.49 8.54
CA GLU A 128 -3.04 -5.12 8.48
C GLU A 128 -2.15 -6.36 8.61
N SER A 129 -1.20 -6.53 7.69
CA SER A 129 -0.18 -7.57 7.75
C SER A 129 1.11 -7.00 8.35
N GLN A 130 1.80 -7.79 9.15
CA GLN A 130 3.07 -7.39 9.74
C GLN A 130 4.15 -7.31 8.66
N THR A 131 5.01 -6.29 8.70
CA THR A 131 6.21 -6.16 7.87
C THR A 131 7.44 -6.44 8.72
N GLY A 132 8.10 -7.56 8.50
CA GLY A 132 9.26 -7.96 9.29
C GLY A 132 8.91 -8.27 10.75
N ALA A 133 9.91 -8.26 11.63
CA ALA A 133 9.76 -8.72 13.02
C ALA A 133 9.42 -7.62 14.04
N VAL A 134 9.20 -6.39 13.59
CA VAL A 134 8.85 -5.28 14.48
C VAL A 134 7.37 -5.33 14.82
N ILE A 135 7.05 -5.34 16.12
CA ILE A 135 5.68 -5.40 16.61
C ILE A 135 5.28 -4.02 17.11
N ARG A 136 4.28 -3.43 16.46
CA ARG A 136 3.73 -2.12 16.82
C ARG A 136 3.13 -2.17 18.24
N GLY A 137 3.49 -1.20 19.08
CA GLY A 137 2.95 -1.06 20.44
C GLY A 137 3.52 -2.02 21.49
N LYS A 138 4.53 -2.83 21.18
CA LYS A 138 5.16 -3.71 22.17
C LYS A 138 5.98 -2.90 23.16
N LYS A 139 5.69 -3.05 24.46
CA LYS A 139 6.33 -2.28 25.56
C LYS A 139 7.69 -2.85 26.01
N ASN A 140 7.99 -4.10 25.71
CA ASN A 140 9.24 -4.75 26.12
C ASN A 140 9.74 -5.74 25.06
N ARG A 141 10.96 -6.28 25.24
CA ARG A 141 11.58 -7.23 24.31
C ARG A 141 11.32 -8.70 24.65
N SER A 142 10.43 -9.01 25.59
CA SER A 142 10.13 -10.40 25.92
C SER A 142 9.65 -11.17 24.67
N ASN A 143 10.18 -12.38 24.48
CA ASN A 143 9.88 -13.25 23.32
C ASN A 143 10.15 -12.61 21.94
N TRP A 144 11.04 -11.57 21.89
CA TRP A 144 11.36 -10.90 20.63
C TRP A 144 12.10 -11.84 19.67
N ASN A 145 13.10 -12.58 20.17
CA ASN A 145 13.90 -13.52 19.36
C ASN A 145 13.04 -14.64 18.76
N GLU A 146 12.15 -15.23 19.55
CA GLU A 146 11.26 -16.31 19.10
C GLU A 146 10.34 -15.82 17.97
N ARG A 147 9.74 -14.65 18.16
CA ARG A 147 8.86 -14.04 17.14
C ARG A 147 9.64 -13.61 15.90
N TRP A 148 10.87 -13.08 16.08
CA TRP A 148 11.73 -12.73 14.97
C TRP A 148 12.06 -13.97 14.13
N GLN A 149 12.48 -15.06 14.79
CA GLN A 149 12.76 -16.33 14.11
C GLN A 149 11.52 -16.87 13.39
N GLN A 150 10.37 -16.86 14.05
CA GLN A 150 9.12 -17.30 13.45
C GLN A 150 8.79 -16.46 12.19
N THR A 151 8.84 -15.14 12.28
CA THR A 151 8.55 -14.25 11.13
C THR A 151 9.55 -14.45 9.99
N MET A 152 10.85 -14.64 10.31
CA MET A 152 11.90 -14.83 9.30
C MET A 152 11.91 -16.22 8.65
N GLN A 153 11.26 -17.19 9.29
CA GLN A 153 11.13 -18.57 8.78
C GLN A 153 9.76 -18.79 8.11
N ASP A 154 8.83 -17.83 8.20
CA ASP A 154 7.55 -17.94 7.53
C ASP A 154 7.75 -18.07 6.00
N PRO A 155 6.97 -18.91 5.33
CA PRO A 155 7.02 -19.04 3.88
C PRO A 155 6.76 -17.70 3.18
N VAL A 156 7.51 -17.44 2.12
CA VAL A 156 7.33 -16.26 1.28
C VAL A 156 5.86 -16.12 0.84
N ALA A 157 5.27 -14.97 1.06
CA ALA A 157 3.88 -14.69 0.71
C ALA A 157 3.75 -14.43 -0.79
N ILE A 158 3.48 -15.48 -1.56
CA ILE A 158 3.29 -15.39 -3.02
C ILE A 158 1.80 -15.16 -3.30
N PRO A 159 1.41 -14.01 -3.93
CA PRO A 159 0.04 -13.78 -4.37
C PRO A 159 -0.35 -14.71 -5.52
N ASN A 160 -1.61 -15.11 -5.56
CA ASN A 160 -2.12 -15.92 -6.67
C ASN A 160 -2.52 -15.03 -7.85
N TRP A 161 -1.64 -14.96 -8.86
CA TRP A 161 -1.84 -14.13 -10.05
C TRP A 161 -2.71 -14.75 -11.15
N LYS A 162 -3.16 -16.01 -11.01
CA LYS A 162 -3.81 -16.73 -12.12
C LYS A 162 -5.21 -16.22 -12.45
N ASN A 163 -6.00 -15.83 -11.47
CA ASN A 163 -7.41 -15.46 -11.64
C ASN A 163 -7.74 -14.16 -10.91
N ILE A 164 -6.83 -13.19 -10.95
CA ILE A 164 -7.05 -11.92 -10.29
C ILE A 164 -8.19 -11.16 -10.96
N LYS A 165 -9.05 -10.58 -10.12
CA LYS A 165 -10.08 -9.63 -10.54
C LYS A 165 -9.64 -8.25 -10.04
N THR A 166 -9.31 -7.35 -10.94
CA THR A 166 -8.90 -5.98 -10.57
C THR A 166 -9.88 -4.97 -11.10
N ILE A 167 -10.03 -3.86 -10.38
CA ILE A 167 -10.86 -2.73 -10.78
C ILE A 167 -10.07 -1.85 -11.74
N THR A 168 -10.71 -1.49 -12.84
CA THR A 168 -10.24 -0.42 -13.73
C THR A 168 -11.04 0.84 -13.43
N LEU A 169 -10.34 1.91 -13.03
CA LEU A 169 -10.99 3.20 -12.77
C LEU A 169 -11.26 3.94 -14.07
N ASN A 170 -12.54 4.17 -14.35
CA ASN A 170 -12.96 5.00 -15.47
C ASN A 170 -12.65 6.47 -15.17
N ASN A 171 -12.19 7.22 -16.18
CA ASN A 171 -11.85 8.64 -16.07
C ASN A 171 -10.79 8.97 -15.00
N TYR A 172 -9.96 7.99 -14.64
CA TYR A 172 -8.86 8.23 -13.71
C TYR A 172 -7.81 9.14 -14.37
N GLN A 173 -7.40 10.13 -13.61
CA GLN A 173 -6.27 11.00 -13.97
C GLN A 173 -5.18 10.85 -12.91
N THR A 174 -3.97 10.55 -13.35
CA THR A 174 -2.81 10.54 -12.46
C THR A 174 -2.60 11.93 -11.89
N PRO A 175 -2.46 12.08 -10.57
CA PRO A 175 -2.22 13.39 -9.97
C PRO A 175 -0.92 13.99 -10.51
N LYS A 176 -0.92 15.31 -10.68
CA LYS A 176 0.31 16.02 -11.05
C LYS A 176 1.27 15.99 -9.86
N LEU A 177 2.36 15.27 -10.00
CA LEU A 177 3.45 15.24 -9.04
C LEU A 177 4.53 16.23 -9.45
N PRO A 178 5.37 16.73 -8.52
CA PRO A 178 6.54 17.53 -8.84
C PRO A 178 7.47 16.82 -9.83
N ASP A 179 8.07 17.57 -10.74
CA ASP A 179 9.02 17.03 -11.73
C ASP A 179 10.22 16.34 -11.06
N SER A 180 10.65 16.84 -9.90
CA SER A 180 11.72 16.25 -9.09
C SER A 180 11.42 14.81 -8.62
N TYR A 181 10.14 14.39 -8.61
CA TYR A 181 9.75 13.00 -8.27
C TYR A 181 9.75 12.10 -9.51
N THR A 182 9.49 12.65 -10.69
CA THR A 182 9.28 11.88 -11.92
C THR A 182 10.52 11.77 -12.80
N GLN A 183 11.45 12.70 -12.67
CA GLN A 183 12.70 12.71 -13.43
C GLN A 183 13.75 11.78 -12.81
N SER A 184 14.56 11.15 -13.66
CA SER A 184 15.72 10.38 -13.21
C SER A 184 16.83 11.28 -12.70
N ASP A 185 17.65 10.77 -11.78
CA ASP A 185 18.83 11.42 -11.28
C ASP A 185 19.90 10.34 -11.02
N ASP A 186 20.95 10.36 -11.82
CA ASP A 186 21.99 9.32 -11.83
C ASP A 186 22.85 9.30 -10.56
N ASN A 187 22.73 10.32 -9.69
CA ASN A 187 23.42 10.35 -8.40
C ASN A 187 22.75 9.51 -7.33
N PHE A 188 21.55 8.97 -7.59
CA PHE A 188 20.78 8.19 -6.61
C PHE A 188 20.38 6.84 -7.16
N GLN A 189 20.22 5.90 -6.23
CA GLN A 189 19.74 4.55 -6.54
C GLN A 189 18.38 4.60 -7.24
N VAL A 190 18.24 3.85 -8.33
CA VAL A 190 16.97 3.68 -9.02
C VAL A 190 16.00 2.87 -8.17
N GLY A 191 14.76 3.32 -8.10
CA GLY A 191 13.70 2.65 -7.35
C GLY A 191 13.20 1.37 -8.03
N GLY A 192 12.69 0.46 -7.20
CA GLY A 192 12.06 -0.78 -7.63
C GLY A 192 12.75 -2.04 -7.15
N SER A 193 11.96 -3.08 -6.89
CA SER A 193 12.43 -4.36 -6.33
C SER A 193 13.34 -5.16 -7.29
N LEU A 194 13.43 -4.82 -8.56
CA LEU A 194 14.34 -5.44 -9.52
C LEU A 194 15.73 -4.80 -9.50
N HIS A 195 15.90 -3.66 -8.81
CA HIS A 195 17.16 -2.94 -8.68
C HIS A 195 17.72 -3.01 -7.24
N ALA A 196 17.04 -3.72 -6.34
CA ALA A 196 17.39 -3.88 -4.93
C ALA A 196 18.32 -5.08 -4.70
#